data_86b29161351e7b75982ef34309a6f1e4
#
_entry.id   86b29161351e7b75982ef34309a6f1e4
#
_cell.length_a   1.000
_cell.length_b   1.000
_cell.length_c   1.000
_cell.angle_alpha   90.00
_cell.angle_beta   90.00
_cell.angle_gamma   90.00
#
_symmetry.space_group_name_H-M   'P 1'
#
loop_
_entity.id
_entity.type
_entity.pdbx_description
1 polymer ?
#
loop_
_entity_poly.entity_id
_entity_poly.type
_entity_poly.pdbx_seq_one_letter_code
_entity_poly.pdbx_strand_id
1 'polypeptide(L)'
;MTQVEVWNADETLLHRVSVRHAVQMIWRGVATPVEVHATERIGPYRVPVVVRLVRYVEQKWLYSRTRATYSREGVLLRDRHRCAYCGRFTATTMDHVLPRSRGGATAWANAVAACEPCNLRKGDRTPDEARMPLRWEPYVPTRVQLHFARTTSPHVTHLTDSGKEPAR
;
A
#
# COMPACT_ATOMS: atom_id res chain seq x y z
N MET A 1 10.85 -3.97 -10.63
CA MET A 1 11.24 -2.61 -11.11
C MET A 1 11.70 -1.83 -9.90
N THR A 2 12.93 -1.31 -9.93
CA THR A 2 13.51 -0.51 -8.84
C THR A 2 12.67 0.76 -8.63
N GLN A 3 12.23 1.00 -7.40
CA GLN A 3 11.50 2.22 -7.03
C GLN A 3 12.44 3.19 -6.31
N VAL A 4 12.27 4.46 -6.58
CA VAL A 4 13.05 5.56 -6.01
C VAL A 4 12.20 6.27 -4.97
N GLU A 5 12.75 6.52 -3.79
CA GLU A 5 12.09 7.30 -2.76
C GLU A 5 12.12 8.78 -3.09
N VAL A 6 10.99 9.44 -2.93
CA VAL A 6 10.87 10.91 -3.06
C VAL A 6 10.65 11.48 -1.67
N TRP A 7 11.62 12.24 -1.22
CA TRP A 7 11.58 12.95 0.05
C TRP A 7 11.20 14.41 -0.16
N ASN A 8 10.48 14.96 0.77
CA ASN A 8 10.20 16.39 0.81
C ASN A 8 11.47 17.19 1.14
N ALA A 9 11.42 18.52 1.04
CA ALA A 9 12.54 19.38 1.40
C ALA A 9 12.92 19.32 2.89
N ASP A 10 12.00 18.89 3.76
CA ASP A 10 12.22 18.62 5.20
C ASP A 10 12.64 17.17 5.50
N GLU A 11 13.04 16.41 4.47
CA GLU A 11 13.48 15.02 4.55
C GLU A 11 12.39 14.01 4.95
N THR A 12 11.13 14.41 4.96
CA THR A 12 10.01 13.47 5.15
C THR A 12 9.75 12.68 3.87
N LEU A 13 9.57 11.36 3.98
CA LEU A 13 9.22 10.50 2.86
C LEU A 13 7.82 10.85 2.35
N LEU A 14 7.70 11.20 1.07
CA LEU A 14 6.43 11.51 0.42
C LEU A 14 5.80 10.29 -0.23
N HIS A 15 6.52 9.66 -1.15
CA HIS A 15 6.07 8.50 -1.93
C HIS A 15 7.24 7.87 -2.67
N ARG A 16 6.96 6.80 -3.42
CA ARG A 16 7.94 6.15 -4.31
C ARG A 16 7.52 6.28 -5.75
N VAL A 17 8.50 6.45 -6.62
CA VAL A 17 8.29 6.61 -8.08
C VAL A 17 9.20 5.66 -8.86
N SER A 18 8.92 5.48 -10.16
CA SER A 18 9.83 4.75 -11.04
C SER A 18 11.14 5.54 -11.23
N VAL A 19 12.24 4.83 -11.51
CA VAL A 19 13.54 5.44 -11.83
C VAL A 19 13.42 6.47 -12.95
N ARG A 20 12.66 6.16 -14.01
CA ARG A 20 12.40 7.09 -15.11
C ARG A 20 11.80 8.41 -14.63
N HIS A 21 10.81 8.33 -13.75
CA HIS A 21 10.15 9.53 -13.20
C HIS A 21 11.10 10.33 -12.32
N ALA A 22 11.88 9.68 -11.45
CA ALA A 22 12.89 10.33 -10.61
C ALA A 22 13.95 11.09 -11.44
N VAL A 23 14.45 10.46 -12.52
CA VAL A 23 15.39 11.12 -13.45
C VAL A 23 14.75 12.34 -14.12
N GLN A 24 13.49 12.26 -14.54
CA GLN A 24 12.76 13.42 -15.06
C GLN A 24 12.61 14.54 -14.04
N MET A 25 12.38 14.22 -12.76
CA MET A 25 12.32 15.22 -11.69
C MET A 25 13.66 15.92 -11.50
N ILE A 26 14.77 15.18 -11.53
CA ILE A 26 16.14 15.74 -11.45
C ILE A 26 16.42 16.63 -12.66
N TRP A 27 16.14 16.15 -13.87
CA TRP A 27 16.37 16.91 -15.09
C TRP A 27 15.58 18.22 -15.14
N ARG A 28 14.36 18.23 -14.58
CA ARG A 28 13.52 19.44 -14.47
C ARG A 28 13.91 20.35 -13.32
N GLY A 29 14.92 20.01 -12.53
CA GLY A 29 15.37 20.78 -11.39
C GLY A 29 14.37 20.84 -10.22
N VAL A 30 13.37 19.94 -10.17
CA VAL A 30 12.39 19.92 -9.08
C VAL A 30 12.81 19.01 -7.92
N ALA A 31 13.82 18.16 -8.14
CA ALA A 31 14.41 17.30 -7.11
C ALA A 31 15.92 17.18 -7.31
N THR A 32 16.63 16.93 -6.22
CA THR A 32 18.07 16.60 -6.20
C THR A 32 18.29 15.17 -5.75
N PRO A 33 19.25 14.42 -6.31
CA PRO A 33 19.60 13.10 -5.81
C PRO A 33 20.26 13.22 -4.43
N VAL A 34 19.79 12.42 -3.47
CA VAL A 34 20.36 12.31 -2.12
C VAL A 34 21.21 11.05 -2.04
N GLU A 35 20.69 9.95 -2.58
CA GLU A 35 21.36 8.65 -2.64
C GLU A 35 21.27 8.09 -4.05
N VAL A 36 22.35 7.48 -4.54
CA VAL A 36 22.45 6.89 -5.86
C VAL A 36 23.08 5.51 -5.80
N HIS A 37 22.70 4.65 -6.73
CA HIS A 37 23.33 3.34 -6.89
C HIS A 37 24.83 3.47 -7.16
N ALA A 38 25.63 2.59 -6.53
CA ALA A 38 27.09 2.62 -6.68
C ALA A 38 27.54 2.34 -8.12
N THR A 39 26.85 1.43 -8.80
CA THR A 39 27.27 0.91 -10.12
C THR A 39 26.28 1.17 -11.24
N GLU A 40 24.96 1.18 -10.96
CA GLU A 40 23.92 1.33 -11.98
C GLU A 40 23.86 2.74 -12.55
N ARG A 41 23.75 2.84 -13.89
CA ARG A 41 23.67 4.10 -14.63
C ARG A 41 22.54 4.10 -15.66
N ILE A 42 21.98 5.28 -15.90
CA ILE A 42 21.07 5.56 -17.01
C ILE A 42 21.65 6.76 -17.77
N GLY A 43 22.22 6.48 -18.95
CA GLY A 43 22.98 7.47 -19.68
C GLY A 43 24.17 8.01 -18.85
N PRO A 44 24.39 9.32 -18.77
CA PRO A 44 25.48 9.89 -17.97
C PRO A 44 25.23 9.90 -16.46
N TYR A 45 24.00 9.59 -16.01
CA TYR A 45 23.56 9.71 -14.61
C TYR A 45 23.63 8.38 -13.87
N ARG A 46 23.99 8.40 -12.57
CA ARG A 46 23.79 7.24 -11.68
C ARG A 46 22.30 7.08 -11.37
N VAL A 47 21.84 5.83 -11.26
CA VAL A 47 20.44 5.55 -10.90
C VAL A 47 20.17 6.08 -9.48
N PRO A 48 19.20 7.00 -9.31
CA PRO A 48 18.84 7.49 -7.99
C PRO A 48 18.12 6.40 -7.17
N VAL A 49 18.45 6.31 -5.90
CA VAL A 49 17.75 5.52 -4.87
C VAL A 49 16.80 6.41 -4.09
N VAL A 50 17.30 7.61 -3.74
CA VAL A 50 16.54 8.64 -3.03
C VAL A 50 16.69 9.96 -3.74
N VAL A 51 15.58 10.67 -3.94
CA VAL A 51 15.57 12.07 -4.42
C VAL A 51 14.82 12.94 -3.42
N ARG A 52 15.32 14.16 -3.20
CA ARG A 52 14.70 15.17 -2.34
C ARG A 52 14.19 16.34 -3.18
N LEU A 53 12.96 16.77 -2.92
CA LEU A 53 12.37 17.93 -3.58
C LEU A 53 13.16 19.21 -3.22
N VAL A 54 13.35 20.08 -4.21
CA VAL A 54 14.02 21.38 -4.02
C VAL A 54 13.13 22.36 -3.24
N ARG A 55 11.81 22.22 -3.39
CA ARG A 55 10.82 23.02 -2.67
C ARG A 55 9.98 22.16 -1.77
N TYR A 56 9.67 22.66 -0.58
CA TYR A 56 8.73 22.01 0.33
C TYR A 56 7.35 21.95 -0.29
N VAL A 57 6.77 20.74 -0.31
CA VAL A 57 5.39 20.51 -0.75
C VAL A 57 4.54 20.26 0.49
N GLU A 58 3.69 21.23 0.79
CA GLU A 58 2.73 21.07 1.88
C GLU A 58 1.69 20.01 1.52
N GLN A 59 1.69 18.93 2.26
CA GLN A 59 0.70 17.85 2.08
C GLN A 59 -0.58 18.19 2.86
N LYS A 60 -1.28 19.26 2.46
CA LYS A 60 -2.57 19.66 3.09
C LYS A 60 -3.58 18.51 3.16
N TRP A 61 -3.52 17.59 2.21
CA TRP A 61 -4.38 16.41 2.19
C TRP A 61 -4.06 15.41 3.32
N LEU A 62 -2.82 15.38 3.85
CA LEU A 62 -2.45 14.56 5.01
C LEU A 62 -3.20 15.00 6.27
N TYR A 63 -3.44 16.29 6.41
CA TYR A 63 -4.15 16.85 7.55
C TYR A 63 -5.67 16.92 7.32
N SER A 64 -6.12 16.56 6.12
CA SER A 64 -7.53 16.48 5.81
C SER A 64 -8.17 15.27 6.48
N ARG A 65 -9.18 15.49 7.35
CA ARG A 65 -10.04 14.43 7.90
C ARG A 65 -10.94 13.77 6.83
N THR A 66 -10.69 14.02 5.55
CA THR A 66 -11.46 13.48 4.44
C THR A 66 -11.39 11.96 4.44
N ARG A 67 -12.52 11.32 4.31
CA ARG A 67 -12.63 9.87 4.17
C ARG A 67 -11.90 9.41 2.92
N ALA A 68 -11.21 8.28 3.00
CA ALA A 68 -10.54 7.70 1.86
C ALA A 68 -11.56 7.13 0.86
N THR A 69 -11.23 7.21 -0.42
CA THR A 69 -11.98 6.51 -1.46
C THR A 69 -11.83 5.01 -1.27
N TYR A 70 -12.93 4.27 -1.37
CA TYR A 70 -12.94 2.82 -1.21
C TYR A 70 -12.08 2.15 -2.30
N SER A 71 -11.24 1.21 -1.88
CA SER A 71 -10.55 0.31 -2.78
C SER A 71 -10.18 -0.99 -2.06
N ARG A 72 -10.03 -2.09 -2.82
CA ARG A 72 -9.58 -3.38 -2.28
C ARG A 72 -8.21 -3.27 -1.61
N GLU A 73 -7.27 -2.61 -2.28
CA GLU A 73 -5.94 -2.35 -1.72
C GLU A 73 -6.03 -1.54 -0.42
N GLY A 74 -6.90 -0.53 -0.39
CA GLY A 74 -7.14 0.27 0.80
C GLY A 74 -7.64 -0.56 1.99
N VAL A 75 -8.49 -1.56 1.77
CA VAL A 75 -8.96 -2.47 2.84
C VAL A 75 -7.78 -3.29 3.37
N LEU A 76 -6.93 -3.84 2.49
CA LEU A 76 -5.73 -4.58 2.91
C LEU A 76 -4.77 -3.70 3.70
N LEU A 77 -4.54 -2.47 3.26
CA LEU A 77 -3.69 -1.49 3.95
C LEU A 77 -4.28 -1.08 5.30
N ARG A 78 -5.60 -0.77 5.36
CA ARG A 78 -6.29 -0.41 6.60
C ARG A 78 -6.10 -1.48 7.67
N ASP A 79 -6.24 -2.73 7.29
CA ASP A 79 -6.15 -3.90 8.15
C ASP A 79 -4.70 -4.43 8.26
N ARG A 80 -3.71 -3.71 7.69
CA ARG A 80 -2.27 -4.05 7.71
C ARG A 80 -1.98 -5.47 7.23
N HIS A 81 -2.68 -5.92 6.17
CA HIS A 81 -2.59 -7.29 5.66
C HIS A 81 -2.84 -8.37 6.72
N ARG A 82 -3.55 -8.02 7.80
CA ARG A 82 -3.94 -8.95 8.85
C ARG A 82 -5.33 -9.50 8.58
N CYS A 83 -5.48 -10.80 8.63
CA CYS A 83 -6.79 -11.46 8.42
C CYS A 83 -7.74 -11.17 9.58
N ALA A 84 -8.92 -10.61 9.29
CA ALA A 84 -9.93 -10.27 10.29
C ALA A 84 -10.49 -11.49 11.04
N TYR A 85 -10.35 -12.68 10.48
CA TYR A 85 -10.85 -13.93 11.07
C TYR A 85 -9.78 -14.64 11.92
N CYS A 86 -8.65 -15.02 11.33
CA CYS A 86 -7.61 -15.76 12.05
C CYS A 86 -6.54 -14.89 12.71
N GLY A 87 -6.45 -13.62 12.36
CA GLY A 87 -5.49 -12.67 12.91
C GLY A 87 -4.06 -12.77 12.36
N ARG A 88 -3.78 -13.68 11.41
CA ARG A 88 -2.45 -13.81 10.80
C ARG A 88 -2.21 -12.68 9.79
N PHE A 89 -0.95 -12.28 9.62
CA PHE A 89 -0.51 -11.28 8.62
C PHE A 89 -0.34 -11.88 7.21
N THR A 90 -1.35 -12.62 6.76
CA THR A 90 -1.37 -13.34 5.48
C THR A 90 -2.58 -12.96 4.63
N ALA A 91 -3.21 -11.84 4.91
CA ALA A 91 -4.36 -11.39 4.15
C ALA A 91 -3.92 -10.83 2.78
N THR A 92 -4.32 -11.53 1.73
CA THR A 92 -4.12 -11.15 0.33
C THR A 92 -5.43 -10.88 -0.39
N THR A 93 -6.56 -11.22 0.25
CA THR A 93 -7.91 -11.05 -0.30
C THR A 93 -8.72 -10.09 0.57
N MET A 94 -9.78 -9.54 0.00
CA MET A 94 -10.80 -8.76 0.68
C MET A 94 -12.10 -9.58 0.68
N ASP A 95 -12.73 -9.65 1.84
CA ASP A 95 -14.01 -10.32 2.01
C ASP A 95 -15.11 -9.32 2.41
N HIS A 96 -16.34 -9.60 1.97
CA HIS A 96 -17.52 -8.84 2.38
C HIS A 96 -18.15 -9.49 3.62
N VAL A 97 -18.25 -8.74 4.71
CA VAL A 97 -18.84 -9.22 5.99
C VAL A 97 -20.26 -9.77 5.74
N LEU A 98 -21.14 -8.95 5.17
CA LEU A 98 -22.38 -9.41 4.54
C LEU A 98 -22.08 -9.70 3.07
N PRO A 99 -22.25 -10.94 2.60
CA PRO A 99 -21.93 -11.31 1.22
C PRO A 99 -22.70 -10.50 0.18
N ARG A 100 -22.05 -10.21 -0.96
CA ARG A 100 -22.70 -9.49 -2.07
C ARG A 100 -23.94 -10.23 -2.62
N SER A 101 -23.90 -11.56 -2.69
CA SER A 101 -25.03 -12.41 -3.06
C SER A 101 -26.25 -12.22 -2.16
N ARG A 102 -26.06 -11.67 -0.97
CA ARG A 102 -27.09 -11.40 0.05
C ARG A 102 -27.36 -9.92 0.24
N GLY A 103 -27.02 -9.07 -0.73
CA GLY A 103 -27.25 -7.62 -0.70
C GLY A 103 -26.17 -6.81 0.02
N GLY A 104 -25.02 -7.42 0.37
CA GLY A 104 -23.91 -6.71 1.01
C GLY A 104 -23.30 -5.64 0.11
N ALA A 105 -23.20 -4.41 0.63
CA ALA A 105 -22.61 -3.29 -0.08
C ALA A 105 -21.10 -3.43 -0.23
N THR A 106 -20.57 -2.98 -1.36
CA THR A 106 -19.11 -2.82 -1.54
C THR A 106 -18.68 -1.48 -0.94
N ALA A 107 -18.43 -1.50 0.37
CA ALA A 107 -18.14 -0.32 1.16
C ALA A 107 -17.16 -0.63 2.30
N TRP A 108 -16.51 0.40 2.84
CA TRP A 108 -15.56 0.27 3.94
C TRP A 108 -16.11 -0.48 5.16
N ALA A 109 -17.38 -0.17 5.53
CA ALA A 109 -18.04 -0.76 6.70
C ALA A 109 -18.48 -2.22 6.49
N ASN A 110 -18.40 -2.74 5.24
CA ASN A 110 -18.77 -4.13 4.92
C ASN A 110 -17.60 -4.93 4.34
N ALA A 111 -16.38 -4.43 4.40
CA ALA A 111 -15.23 -5.09 3.82
C ALA A 111 -14.10 -5.24 4.85
N VAL A 112 -13.48 -6.42 4.88
CA VAL A 112 -12.34 -6.76 5.75
C VAL A 112 -11.25 -7.47 4.97
N ALA A 113 -10.00 -7.33 5.43
CA ALA A 113 -8.90 -8.12 4.91
C ALA A 113 -9.02 -9.57 5.38
N ALA A 114 -8.85 -10.52 4.47
CA ALA A 114 -8.91 -11.95 4.76
C ALA A 114 -7.80 -12.73 4.05
N CYS A 115 -7.26 -13.75 4.68
CA CYS A 115 -6.45 -14.73 3.97
C CYS A 115 -7.38 -15.65 3.15
N GLU A 116 -6.85 -16.16 2.05
CA GLU A 116 -7.61 -16.98 1.12
C GLU A 116 -8.32 -18.19 1.80
N PRO A 117 -7.66 -18.97 2.68
CA PRO A 117 -8.32 -20.08 3.37
C PRO A 117 -9.52 -19.64 4.24
N CYS A 118 -9.41 -18.50 4.93
CA CYS A 118 -10.53 -18.00 5.74
C CYS A 118 -11.66 -17.47 4.87
N ASN A 119 -11.33 -16.77 3.77
CA ASN A 119 -12.31 -16.24 2.84
C ASN A 119 -13.11 -17.36 2.17
N LEU A 120 -12.43 -18.41 1.69
CA LEU A 120 -13.07 -19.61 1.13
C LEU A 120 -13.94 -20.33 2.16
N ARG A 121 -13.43 -20.51 3.39
CA ARG A 121 -14.19 -21.17 4.47
C ARG A 121 -15.46 -20.41 4.85
N LYS A 122 -15.43 -19.08 4.84
CA LYS A 122 -16.61 -18.25 5.12
C LYS A 122 -17.63 -18.35 3.96
N GLY A 123 -17.16 -18.24 2.72
CA GLY A 123 -18.00 -18.31 1.54
C GLY A 123 -19.08 -17.21 1.54
N ASP A 124 -20.30 -17.59 1.18
CA ASP A 124 -21.48 -16.72 1.10
C ASP A 124 -22.28 -16.60 2.42
N ARG A 125 -21.68 -17.00 3.53
CA ARG A 125 -22.25 -16.90 4.88
C ARG A 125 -21.82 -15.61 5.57
N THR A 126 -22.60 -15.14 6.54
CA THR A 126 -22.15 -14.12 7.49
C THR A 126 -21.09 -14.70 8.44
N PRO A 127 -20.29 -13.86 9.14
CA PRO A 127 -19.35 -14.32 10.15
C PRO A 127 -20.00 -15.21 11.22
N ASP A 128 -21.19 -14.88 11.67
CA ASP A 128 -21.92 -15.63 12.70
C ASP A 128 -22.35 -17.00 12.17
N GLU A 129 -22.95 -17.06 10.98
CA GLU A 129 -23.34 -18.33 10.33
C GLU A 129 -22.13 -19.23 10.04
N ALA A 130 -20.98 -18.62 9.71
CA ALA A 130 -19.74 -19.35 9.50
C ALA A 130 -19.03 -19.74 10.80
N ARG A 131 -19.49 -19.27 11.95
CA ARG A 131 -18.84 -19.36 13.27
C ARG A 131 -17.39 -18.84 13.21
N MET A 132 -17.24 -17.70 12.52
CA MET A 132 -15.96 -17.03 12.30
C MET A 132 -16.06 -15.56 12.73
N PRO A 133 -16.04 -15.26 14.05
CA PRO A 133 -16.20 -13.92 14.54
C PRO A 133 -15.08 -13.01 14.02
N LEU A 134 -15.44 -11.76 13.72
CA LEU A 134 -14.48 -10.74 13.37
C LEU A 134 -13.64 -10.36 14.60
N ARG A 135 -12.35 -10.16 14.41
CA ARG A 135 -11.43 -9.68 15.47
C ARG A 135 -11.53 -8.17 15.69
N TRP A 136 -12.09 -7.44 14.75
CA TRP A 136 -12.39 -6.00 14.81
C TRP A 136 -13.51 -5.65 13.86
N GLU A 137 -14.22 -4.57 14.17
CA GLU A 137 -15.24 -4.02 13.32
C GLU A 137 -14.60 -3.26 12.13
N PRO A 138 -15.10 -3.41 10.89
CA PRO A 138 -14.64 -2.63 9.77
C PRO A 138 -15.04 -1.16 9.92
N TYR A 139 -14.11 -0.26 9.60
CA TYR A 139 -14.32 1.19 9.71
C TYR A 139 -13.92 1.92 8.42
N VAL A 140 -14.36 3.18 8.29
CA VAL A 140 -14.00 4.06 7.18
C VAL A 140 -12.72 4.80 7.52
N PRO A 141 -11.58 4.51 6.87
CA PRO A 141 -10.33 5.19 7.18
C PRO A 141 -10.29 6.61 6.61
N THR A 142 -9.51 7.47 7.23
CA THR A 142 -9.10 8.73 6.64
C THR A 142 -7.97 8.52 5.62
N ARG A 143 -7.77 9.48 4.73
CA ARG A 143 -6.63 9.46 3.78
C ARG A 143 -5.29 9.38 4.51
N VAL A 144 -5.17 10.07 5.63
CA VAL A 144 -3.98 10.06 6.50
C VAL A 144 -3.69 8.65 7.02
N GLN A 145 -4.71 7.97 7.56
CA GLN A 145 -4.54 6.61 8.07
C GLN A 145 -4.06 5.63 7.00
N LEU A 146 -4.61 5.71 5.77
CA LEU A 146 -4.14 4.87 4.66
C LEU A 146 -2.72 5.23 4.21
N HIS A 147 -2.38 6.51 4.21
CA HIS A 147 -1.01 6.93 3.86
C HIS A 147 0.01 6.34 4.85
N PHE A 148 -0.21 6.52 6.14
CA PHE A 148 0.66 5.93 7.16
C PHE A 148 0.70 4.40 7.10
N ALA A 149 -0.44 3.75 6.87
CA ALA A 149 -0.46 2.30 6.70
C ALA A 149 0.40 1.83 5.52
N ARG A 150 0.41 2.60 4.41
CA ARG A 150 1.23 2.32 3.22
C ARG A 150 2.73 2.49 3.50
N THR A 151 3.12 3.54 4.22
CA THR A 151 4.54 3.82 4.50
C THR A 151 5.13 2.93 5.59
N THR A 152 4.31 2.43 6.52
CA THR A 152 4.74 1.61 7.66
C THR A 152 4.50 0.10 7.48
N SER A 153 3.89 -0.34 6.36
CA SER A 153 3.59 -1.75 6.13
C SER A 153 4.83 -2.52 5.65
N PRO A 154 5.34 -3.50 6.40
CA PRO A 154 6.52 -4.28 6.02
C PRO A 154 6.28 -5.17 4.78
N HIS A 155 5.05 -5.38 4.35
CA HIS A 155 4.69 -6.21 3.20
C HIS A 155 4.93 -5.57 1.83
N VAL A 156 5.24 -4.27 1.75
CA VAL A 156 5.54 -3.62 0.46
C VAL A 156 6.94 -3.97 -0.05
N THR A 157 7.82 -4.49 0.79
CA THR A 157 9.21 -4.82 0.44
C THR A 157 9.40 -6.21 -0.20
N HIS A 158 8.42 -7.11 -0.18
CA HIS A 158 8.62 -8.51 -0.61
C HIS A 158 7.84 -8.94 -1.86
N LEU A 159 7.18 -8.04 -2.60
CA LEU A 159 6.47 -8.40 -3.84
C LEU A 159 7.31 -8.20 -5.12
N THR A 160 8.62 -7.96 -5.02
CA THR A 160 9.48 -7.76 -6.18
C THR A 160 10.65 -8.73 -6.32
N ASP A 161 10.68 -9.80 -5.52
CA ASP A 161 11.70 -10.85 -5.71
C ASP A 161 11.05 -12.22 -5.94
N SER A 162 10.34 -12.34 -7.06
CA SER A 162 10.02 -13.64 -7.65
C SER A 162 11.07 -13.93 -8.70
N GLY A 163 12.09 -14.66 -8.29
CA GLY A 163 13.23 -15.06 -9.07
C GLY A 163 12.89 -15.56 -10.47
N LYS A 164 13.62 -15.05 -11.44
CA LYS A 164 13.94 -15.74 -12.67
C LYS A 164 15.29 -16.42 -12.46
N GLU A 165 15.26 -17.67 -12.08
CA GLU A 165 16.40 -18.56 -12.13
C GLU A 165 16.87 -18.68 -13.59
N PRO A 166 18.16 -18.51 -13.90
CA PRO A 166 18.65 -18.71 -15.25
C PRO A 166 18.69 -20.21 -15.56
N ALA A 167 17.99 -20.61 -16.62
CA ALA A 167 18.11 -21.94 -17.21
C ALA A 167 19.55 -22.17 -17.67
N ARG A 168 20.07 -23.33 -17.31
CA ARG A 168 21.30 -23.92 -17.85
C ARG A 168 21.17 -24.25 -19.33
#